data_49af204ae11b34eb37b079b3c94cf95a
#
_entry.id   49af204ae11b34eb37b079b3c94cf95a
#
_cell.length_a   1.000
_cell.length_b   1.000
_cell.length_c   1.000
_cell.angle_alpha   90.00
_cell.angle_beta   90.00
_cell.angle_gamma   90.00
#
_symmetry.space_group_name_H-M   'P 1'
#
loop_
_entity.id
_entity.type
_entity.pdbx_description
1 polymer ?
#
loop_
_entity_poly.entity_id
_entity_poly.type
_entity_poly.pdbx_seq_one_letter_code
_entity_poly.pdbx_strand_id
1 'polypeptide(L)'
;MTEQSASTTVKITTENGLHLRPADLIARRAAEFESAIEITKDGNSVDAKSILSLMTLAAEKGSELAINATGPDAQAAIDALAELLINDFDELHQTNVQEE
;
A
#
# COMPACT_ATOMS: atom_id res chain seq x y z
N MET A 1 -17.38 -21.87 -1.94
CA MET A 1 -17.14 -20.53 -1.60
C MET A 1 -15.91 -19.95 -2.21
N THR A 2 -16.04 -18.88 -2.86
CA THR A 2 -14.97 -18.30 -3.63
C THR A 2 -14.38 -17.12 -2.93
N GLU A 3 -13.07 -17.07 -2.92
CA GLU A 3 -12.42 -15.88 -2.42
C GLU A 3 -12.53 -14.80 -3.45
N GLN A 4 -12.62 -13.57 -2.98
CA GLN A 4 -12.61 -12.43 -3.85
C GLN A 4 -11.19 -12.01 -4.12
N SER A 5 -10.97 -11.46 -5.28
CA SER A 5 -9.69 -10.91 -5.68
C SER A 5 -9.88 -9.53 -6.22
N ALA A 6 -8.94 -8.66 -5.94
CA ALA A 6 -8.93 -7.31 -6.49
C ALA A 6 -7.50 -6.88 -6.71
N SER A 7 -7.30 -6.01 -7.68
CA SER A 7 -5.95 -5.52 -7.94
C SER A 7 -6.00 -4.14 -8.56
N THR A 8 -4.91 -3.41 -8.43
CA THR A 8 -4.76 -2.11 -9.03
C THR A 8 -3.28 -1.82 -9.20
N THR A 9 -2.97 -0.78 -9.95
CA THR A 9 -1.60 -0.33 -10.14
C THR A 9 -1.54 1.14 -9.75
N VAL A 10 -0.53 1.50 -8.99
CA VAL A 10 -0.35 2.89 -8.59
C VAL A 10 1.11 3.27 -8.78
N LYS A 11 1.35 4.56 -8.90
CA LYS A 11 2.69 5.09 -9.08
C LYS A 11 3.12 5.78 -7.80
N ILE A 12 4.37 5.55 -7.41
CA ILE A 12 4.92 6.22 -6.23
C ILE A 12 5.21 7.67 -6.59
N THR A 13 4.63 8.58 -5.83
CA THR A 13 4.87 10.01 -6.06
C THR A 13 5.62 10.67 -4.90
N THR A 14 5.81 9.97 -3.79
CA THR A 14 6.58 10.52 -2.68
C THR A 14 8.03 10.73 -3.07
N GLU A 15 8.59 11.82 -2.59
CA GLU A 15 9.92 12.25 -3.00
C GLU A 15 10.99 11.21 -2.77
N ASN A 16 10.94 10.55 -1.63
CA ASN A 16 11.98 9.58 -1.26
C ASN A 16 11.57 8.14 -1.50
N GLY A 17 10.47 7.94 -2.23
CA GLY A 17 10.02 6.60 -2.52
C GLY A 17 9.50 5.87 -1.30
N LEU A 18 9.62 4.56 -1.33
CA LEU A 18 9.05 3.70 -0.30
C LEU A 18 10.05 3.45 0.81
N HIS A 19 10.33 4.50 1.59
CA HIS A 19 11.23 4.36 2.72
C HIS A 19 10.42 3.97 3.96
N LEU A 20 11.03 4.07 5.13
CA LEU A 20 10.46 3.50 6.35
C LEU A 20 9.06 4.04 6.66
N ARG A 21 8.87 5.34 6.56
CA ARG A 21 7.59 5.93 6.95
C ARG A 21 6.44 5.49 6.04
N PRO A 22 6.54 5.61 4.72
CA PRO A 22 5.47 5.08 3.87
C PRO A 22 5.28 3.58 4.01
N ALA A 23 6.37 2.83 4.17
CA ALA A 23 6.25 1.39 4.34
C ALA A 23 5.47 1.05 5.61
N ASP A 24 5.73 1.79 6.68
CA ASP A 24 5.01 1.59 7.93
C ASP A 24 3.53 1.89 7.75
N LEU A 25 3.20 2.98 7.05
CA LEU A 25 1.81 3.33 6.83
C LEU A 25 1.09 2.28 6.01
N ILE A 26 1.74 1.76 4.98
CA ILE A 26 1.15 0.71 4.16
C ILE A 26 0.90 -0.53 5.01
N ALA A 27 1.90 -0.94 5.79
CA ALA A 27 1.77 -2.16 6.57
C ALA A 27 0.65 -2.05 7.60
N ARG A 28 0.54 -0.89 8.25
CA ARG A 28 -0.51 -0.69 9.24
C ARG A 28 -1.89 -0.69 8.60
N ARG A 29 -2.00 -0.04 7.46
CA ARG A 29 -3.28 0.00 6.77
C ARG A 29 -3.66 -1.38 6.28
N ALA A 30 -2.70 -2.10 5.69
CA ALA A 30 -2.96 -3.44 5.18
C ALA A 30 -3.39 -4.38 6.30
N ALA A 31 -2.83 -4.19 7.50
CA ALA A 31 -3.14 -5.06 8.63
C ALA A 31 -4.59 -4.93 9.09
N GLU A 32 -5.29 -3.89 8.66
CA GLU A 32 -6.70 -3.72 9.02
C GLU A 32 -7.62 -4.66 8.27
N PHE A 33 -7.10 -5.32 7.25
CA PHE A 33 -7.92 -6.16 6.39
C PHE A 33 -7.55 -7.64 6.57
N GLU A 34 -8.53 -8.50 6.39
CA GLU A 34 -8.29 -9.94 6.50
C GLU A 34 -7.64 -10.51 5.26
N SER A 35 -7.87 -9.87 4.13
CA SER A 35 -7.34 -10.36 2.87
C SER A 35 -5.83 -10.41 2.89
N ALA A 36 -5.28 -11.35 2.13
CA ALA A 36 -3.84 -11.36 1.86
C ALA A 36 -3.57 -10.28 0.84
N ILE A 37 -2.56 -9.46 1.07
CA ILE A 37 -2.27 -8.33 0.21
C ILE A 37 -0.81 -8.38 -0.20
N GLU A 38 -0.57 -8.33 -1.50
CA GLU A 38 0.78 -8.33 -2.06
C GLU A 38 1.02 -7.09 -2.86
N ILE A 39 2.24 -6.59 -2.80
CA ILE A 39 2.66 -5.47 -3.64
C ILE A 39 3.82 -5.95 -4.49
N THR A 40 3.72 -5.70 -5.79
CA THR A 40 4.68 -6.20 -6.76
C THR A 40 5.34 -5.03 -7.48
N LYS A 41 6.66 -5.12 -7.62
CA LYS A 41 7.43 -4.18 -8.42
C LYS A 41 8.42 -4.99 -9.25
N ASP A 42 8.37 -4.82 -10.57
CA ASP A 42 9.31 -5.48 -11.49
C ASP A 42 9.39 -6.98 -11.26
N GLY A 43 8.23 -7.59 -11.02
CA GLY A 43 8.17 -9.03 -10.85
C GLY A 43 8.45 -9.54 -9.45
N ASN A 44 8.81 -8.66 -8.53
CA ASN A 44 9.06 -9.05 -7.14
C ASN A 44 7.86 -8.72 -6.28
N SER A 45 7.27 -9.74 -5.66
CA SER A 45 6.07 -9.57 -4.83
C SER A 45 6.43 -9.72 -3.37
N VAL A 46 5.87 -8.86 -2.55
CA VAL A 46 6.11 -8.90 -1.11
C VAL A 46 4.78 -8.77 -0.38
N ASP A 47 4.79 -9.16 0.88
CA ASP A 47 3.63 -9.07 1.76
C ASP A 47 3.45 -7.61 2.20
N ALA A 48 2.32 -7.03 1.86
CA ALA A 48 2.07 -5.64 2.20
C ALA A 48 1.97 -5.39 3.70
N LYS A 49 1.79 -6.43 4.49
CA LYS A 49 1.68 -6.29 5.94
C LYS A 49 3.04 -6.34 6.63
N SER A 50 4.12 -6.47 5.87
CA SER A 50 5.46 -6.55 6.42
C SER A 50 6.28 -5.35 6.02
N ILE A 51 6.64 -4.51 7.00
CA ILE A 51 7.43 -3.31 6.74
C ILE A 51 8.76 -3.66 6.09
N LEU A 52 9.44 -4.66 6.62
CA LEU A 52 10.75 -5.03 6.09
C LEU A 52 10.66 -5.51 4.65
N SER A 53 9.63 -6.30 4.36
CA SER A 53 9.45 -6.79 3.01
C SER A 53 9.19 -5.65 2.04
N LEU A 54 8.37 -4.69 2.46
CA LEU A 54 8.07 -3.54 1.61
C LEU A 54 9.34 -2.77 1.29
N MET A 55 10.23 -2.64 2.25
CA MET A 55 11.46 -1.89 2.02
C MET A 55 12.39 -2.59 1.05
N THR A 56 12.27 -3.92 0.94
CA THR A 56 13.12 -4.65 0.00
C THR A 56 12.75 -4.38 -1.45
N LEU A 57 11.59 -3.80 -1.70
CA LEU A 57 11.21 -3.47 -3.08
C LEU A 57 12.07 -2.35 -3.65
N ALA A 58 12.65 -1.55 -2.80
CA ALA A 58 13.49 -0.43 -3.23
C ALA A 58 12.74 0.46 -4.23
N ALA A 59 11.47 0.68 -4.00
CA ALA A 59 10.65 1.47 -4.91
C ALA A 59 10.96 2.94 -4.73
N GLU A 60 11.19 3.62 -5.85
CA GLU A 60 11.56 5.02 -5.86
C GLU A 60 10.43 5.84 -6.45
N LYS A 61 10.56 7.16 -6.34
CA LYS A 61 9.61 8.04 -6.97
C LYS A 61 9.50 7.67 -8.45
N GLY A 62 8.27 7.52 -8.93
CA GLY A 62 8.03 7.14 -10.31
C GLY A 62 7.85 5.65 -10.52
N SER A 63 8.17 4.82 -9.54
CA SER A 63 7.97 3.38 -9.65
C SER A 63 6.49 3.06 -9.70
N GLU A 64 6.15 2.05 -10.49
CA GLU A 64 4.77 1.54 -10.52
C GLU A 64 4.68 0.30 -9.67
N LEU A 65 3.67 0.26 -8.83
CA LEU A 65 3.44 -0.87 -7.95
C LEU A 65 2.10 -1.48 -8.27
N ALA A 66 2.08 -2.80 -8.39
CA ALA A 66 0.83 -3.53 -8.54
C ALA A 66 0.42 -4.01 -7.15
N ILE A 67 -0.83 -3.77 -6.78
CA ILE A 67 -1.35 -4.19 -5.49
C ILE A 67 -2.41 -5.23 -5.74
N ASN A 68 -2.26 -6.39 -5.14
CA ASN A 68 -3.20 -7.50 -5.31
C ASN A 68 -3.70 -7.93 -3.95
N ALA A 69 -4.99 -8.13 -3.84
CA ALA A 69 -5.59 -8.60 -2.59
C ALA A 69 -6.48 -9.78 -2.88
N THR A 70 -6.48 -10.76 -1.97
CA THR A 70 -7.30 -11.96 -2.08
C THR A 70 -7.90 -12.24 -0.72
N GLY A 71 -9.22 -12.30 -0.65
CA GLY A 71 -9.90 -12.59 0.60
C GLY A 71 -11.23 -11.89 0.68
N PRO A 72 -11.87 -11.94 1.85
CA PRO A 72 -13.25 -11.46 1.97
C PRO A 72 -13.40 -9.95 1.80
N ASP A 73 -12.36 -9.18 2.10
CA ASP A 73 -12.44 -7.73 1.99
C ASP A 73 -11.43 -7.19 0.98
N ALA A 74 -11.18 -7.97 -0.08
CA ALA A 74 -10.15 -7.64 -1.05
C ALA A 74 -10.36 -6.28 -1.70
N GLN A 75 -11.59 -5.96 -2.13
CA GLN A 75 -11.81 -4.69 -2.79
C GLN A 75 -11.61 -3.51 -1.84
N ALA A 76 -12.09 -3.65 -0.61
CA ALA A 76 -11.90 -2.59 0.37
C ALA A 76 -10.43 -2.37 0.66
N ALA A 77 -9.65 -3.45 0.71
CA ALA A 77 -8.21 -3.34 0.95
C ALA A 77 -7.52 -2.60 -0.18
N ILE A 78 -7.86 -2.94 -1.41
CA ILE A 78 -7.27 -2.29 -2.58
C ILE A 78 -7.62 -0.81 -2.59
N ASP A 79 -8.87 -0.48 -2.31
CA ASP A 79 -9.28 0.92 -2.32
C ASP A 79 -8.53 1.72 -1.26
N ALA A 80 -8.39 1.15 -0.07
CA ALA A 80 -7.73 1.84 1.01
C ALA A 80 -6.25 2.09 0.72
N LEU A 81 -5.57 1.07 0.19
CA LEU A 81 -4.14 1.22 -0.10
C LEU A 81 -3.89 2.12 -1.29
N ALA A 82 -4.74 2.02 -2.30
CA ALA A 82 -4.59 2.91 -3.46
C ALA A 82 -4.78 4.36 -3.03
N GLU A 83 -5.75 4.61 -2.17
CA GLU A 83 -5.99 5.96 -1.70
C GLU A 83 -4.79 6.50 -0.94
N LEU A 84 -4.21 5.67 -0.09
CA LEU A 84 -3.04 6.06 0.68
C LEU A 84 -1.88 6.47 -0.23
N LEU A 85 -1.62 5.67 -1.26
CA LEU A 85 -0.52 5.95 -2.16
C LEU A 85 -0.82 7.13 -3.09
N ILE A 86 -2.05 7.24 -3.55
CA ILE A 86 -2.43 8.35 -4.43
C ILE A 86 -2.29 9.68 -3.72
N ASN A 87 -2.57 9.69 -2.43
CA ASN A 87 -2.49 10.92 -1.64
C ASN A 87 -1.12 11.11 -1.01
N ASP A 88 -0.10 10.43 -1.51
CA ASP A 88 1.27 10.60 -1.02
C ASP A 88 1.39 10.34 0.46
N PHE A 89 0.61 9.39 0.96
CA PHE A 89 0.68 9.04 2.37
C PHE A 89 0.34 10.23 3.25
N ASP A 90 -0.72 10.93 2.87
CA ASP A 90 -1.08 12.22 3.43
C ASP A 90 -1.91 12.10 4.70
N GLU A 91 -1.95 10.94 5.28
CA GLU A 91 -2.76 10.66 6.43
C GLU A 91 -2.45 11.59 7.59
N LEU A 92 -1.17 11.79 7.83
CA LEU A 92 -0.75 12.65 8.93
C LEU A 92 -1.05 14.10 8.65
N HIS A 93 -0.95 14.49 7.41
CA HIS A 93 -1.26 15.84 7.02
C HIS A 93 -2.73 16.16 7.31
N GLN A 94 -3.60 15.24 7.02
CA GLN A 94 -5.01 15.43 7.30
C GLN A 94 -5.28 15.61 8.78
N THR A 95 -4.58 14.86 9.59
CA THR A 95 -4.71 14.98 11.03
C THR A 95 -4.30 16.36 11.49
N ASN A 96 -3.24 16.87 10.93
CA ASN A 96 -2.77 18.19 11.30
C ASN A 96 -3.78 19.26 10.96
N VAL A 97 -4.36 19.14 9.78
CA VAL A 97 -5.34 20.11 9.35
C VAL A 97 -6.51 20.18 10.32
N GLN A 98 -6.92 19.05 10.80
CA GLN A 98 -8.07 19.02 11.67
C GLN A 98 -7.81 19.67 13.00
N GLU A 99 -6.59 19.72 13.39
CA GLU A 99 -6.26 20.34 14.66
C GLU A 99 -6.30 21.84 14.59
N GLU A 100 -6.29 22.36 13.41
CA GLU A 100 -6.37 23.79 13.26
C GLU A 100 -7.76 24.29 13.57
#